data_a8bc45f54c194536c86442153123b445
#
_entry.id   a8bc45f54c194536c86442153123b445
#
_cell.length_a   1.000
_cell.length_b   1.000
_cell.length_c   1.000
_cell.angle_alpha   90.00
_cell.angle_beta   90.00
_cell.angle_gamma   90.00
#
_symmetry.space_group_name_H-M   'P 1'
#
loop_
_entity.id
_entity.type
_entity.pdbx_description
1 polymer ?
#
loop_
_entity_poly.entity_id
_entity_poly.type
_entity_poly.pdbx_seq_one_letter_code
_entity_poly.pdbx_strand_id
1 'polypeptide(L)'
;YPFLPVRFHHLANKANYRNHRKIAVVDGEVGFVGGLNIADRYMDGVPGIGIWRDTHLKVTGEVVTSLQVIFLIDWYFVRQELLLDKNEYLPYHQADNNVIVQTVTSGPDSDWASIQQSYFTLINMAKRYVFISTPYFMPGETTLNSLKTAAMSGVDVRLLLPHKSDSWLTHWCTRSYVEELLEAGVKIYWYQKGINHSKVIIV
;
A
#
# COMPACT_ATOMS: atom_id res chain seq x y z
N TYR A 1 19.89 -1.91 -9.77
CA TYR A 1 19.63 -1.05 -10.94
C TYR A 1 18.51 -0.07 -10.62
N PRO A 2 18.62 1.21 -10.98
CA PRO A 2 17.61 2.19 -10.70
C PRO A 2 16.40 1.97 -11.64
N PHE A 3 15.21 1.93 -11.06
CA PHE A 3 13.94 1.89 -11.79
C PHE A 3 13.60 3.30 -12.28
N LEU A 4 13.52 3.51 -13.61
CA LEU A 4 13.22 4.81 -14.25
C LEU A 4 13.96 5.98 -13.59
N PRO A 5 15.30 6.10 -13.73
CA PRO A 5 16.06 7.18 -13.12
C PRO A 5 15.59 8.53 -13.66
N VAL A 6 15.31 9.48 -12.77
CA VAL A 6 14.92 10.84 -13.15
C VAL A 6 16.14 11.57 -13.73
N ARG A 7 16.12 11.80 -15.03
CA ARG A 7 17.12 12.65 -15.73
C ARG A 7 16.53 14.03 -16.00
N PHE A 8 17.33 15.07 -15.87
CA PHE A 8 16.91 16.48 -15.92
C PHE A 8 16.10 16.87 -17.17
N HIS A 9 16.27 16.20 -18.31
CA HIS A 9 15.58 16.55 -19.56
C HIS A 9 14.19 15.88 -19.72
N HIS A 10 13.77 15.05 -18.76
CA HIS A 10 12.47 14.36 -18.81
C HIS A 10 11.55 14.74 -17.65
N LEU A 11 11.75 15.91 -17.06
CA LEU A 11 11.14 16.35 -15.80
C LEU A 11 9.61 16.45 -15.82
N ALA A 12 8.98 16.68 -16.97
CA ALA A 12 7.57 17.07 -16.95
C ALA A 12 6.58 15.90 -16.83
N ASN A 13 6.83 14.74 -17.50
CA ASN A 13 5.77 13.74 -17.68
C ASN A 13 5.95 12.40 -16.94
N LYS A 14 7.13 12.09 -16.41
CA LYS A 14 7.43 10.78 -15.79
C LYS A 14 8.08 10.86 -14.40
N ALA A 15 8.16 12.03 -13.81
CA ALA A 15 8.79 12.22 -12.49
C ALA A 15 8.09 11.41 -11.38
N ASN A 16 6.80 11.14 -11.54
CA ASN A 16 6.00 10.37 -10.59
C ASN A 16 5.97 8.86 -10.88
N TYR A 17 6.55 8.41 -12.00
CA TYR A 17 6.58 6.99 -12.37
C TYR A 17 7.73 6.31 -11.63
N ARG A 18 7.47 5.93 -10.38
CA ARG A 18 8.43 5.26 -9.50
C ARG A 18 7.88 3.94 -9.02
N ASN A 19 8.75 2.95 -8.89
CA ASN A 19 8.37 1.71 -8.22
C ASN A 19 8.24 1.97 -6.71
N HIS A 20 7.05 1.80 -6.17
CA HIS A 20 6.76 1.89 -4.74
C HIS A 20 6.53 0.52 -4.07
N ARG A 21 6.65 -0.58 -4.80
CA ARG A 21 6.54 -1.92 -4.27
C ARG A 21 7.70 -2.20 -3.31
N LYS A 22 7.40 -2.71 -2.13
CA LYS A 22 8.37 -3.17 -1.14
C LYS A 22 8.19 -4.67 -1.04
N ILE A 23 8.90 -5.37 -1.90
CA ILE A 23 8.86 -6.83 -2.01
C ILE A 23 10.28 -7.34 -1.83
N ALA A 24 10.45 -8.31 -0.94
CA ALA A 24 11.65 -9.12 -0.86
C ALA A 24 11.25 -10.59 -0.87
N VAL A 25 11.94 -11.37 -1.68
CA VAL A 25 11.75 -12.83 -1.73
C VAL A 25 13.09 -13.47 -1.44
N VAL A 26 13.10 -14.44 -0.55
CA VAL A 26 14.29 -15.18 -0.14
C VAL A 26 14.13 -16.63 -0.57
N ASP A 27 15.06 -17.10 -1.37
CA ASP A 27 15.16 -18.48 -1.90
C ASP A 27 13.89 -18.98 -2.63
N GLY A 28 13.00 -18.04 -3.03
CA GLY A 28 11.70 -18.37 -3.58
C GLY A 28 10.68 -18.92 -2.54
N GLU A 29 11.08 -19.09 -1.28
CA GLU A 29 10.29 -19.75 -0.24
C GLU A 29 9.61 -18.81 0.74
N VAL A 30 10.23 -17.65 1.01
CA VAL A 30 9.72 -16.67 1.96
C VAL A 30 9.59 -15.30 1.27
N GLY A 31 8.41 -14.73 1.36
CA GLY A 31 8.11 -13.39 0.84
C GLY A 31 7.89 -12.37 1.96
N PHE A 32 8.35 -11.14 1.73
CA PHE A 32 8.06 -10.00 2.57
C PHE A 32 7.42 -8.91 1.70
N VAL A 33 6.28 -8.36 2.16
CA VAL A 33 5.55 -7.31 1.45
C VAL A 33 4.87 -6.36 2.44
N GLY A 34 4.89 -5.07 2.15
CA GLY A 34 4.22 -4.08 2.99
C GLY A 34 4.69 -2.66 2.75
N GLY A 35 4.49 -1.79 3.73
CA GLY A 35 4.80 -0.36 3.62
C GLY A 35 6.22 0.02 4.03
N LEU A 36 6.96 -0.85 4.72
CA LEU A 36 8.27 -0.56 5.28
C LEU A 36 9.31 -0.35 4.18
N ASN A 37 10.02 0.77 4.23
CA ASN A 37 11.21 1.00 3.41
C ASN A 37 12.48 0.59 4.19
N ILE A 38 13.55 0.25 3.49
CA ILE A 38 14.86 0.06 4.11
C ILE A 38 15.45 1.45 4.39
N ALA A 39 15.22 1.95 5.61
CA ALA A 39 15.68 3.27 6.05
C ALA A 39 15.69 3.36 7.59
N ASP A 40 16.69 4.05 8.15
CA ASP A 40 16.96 4.16 9.58
C ASP A 40 15.78 4.75 10.38
N ARG A 41 14.98 5.62 9.76
CA ARG A 41 13.77 6.21 10.38
C ARG A 41 12.74 5.20 10.89
N TYR A 42 12.77 3.96 10.39
CA TYR A 42 11.91 2.88 10.90
C TYR A 42 12.49 2.18 12.14
N MET A 43 13.79 2.35 12.39
CA MET A 43 14.49 1.82 13.56
C MET A 43 14.66 2.90 14.65
N ASP A 44 15.30 4.00 14.29
CA ASP A 44 15.72 5.04 15.21
C ASP A 44 14.72 6.20 15.30
N GLY A 45 13.78 6.29 14.36
CA GLY A 45 12.86 7.41 14.23
C GLY A 45 13.51 8.65 13.60
N VAL A 46 12.75 9.75 13.65
CA VAL A 46 13.19 11.07 13.17
C VAL A 46 13.07 12.07 14.32
N PRO A 47 14.12 12.85 14.64
CA PRO A 47 14.06 13.87 15.70
C PRO A 47 12.85 14.80 15.54
N GLY A 48 12.11 15.04 16.61
CA GLY A 48 10.91 15.89 16.61
C GLY A 48 9.63 15.26 16.03
N ILE A 49 9.75 14.11 15.34
CA ILE A 49 8.61 13.39 14.74
C ILE A 49 8.33 12.09 15.51
N GLY A 50 9.36 11.31 15.80
CA GLY A 50 9.27 10.01 16.45
C GLY A 50 9.51 8.83 15.52
N ILE A 51 9.17 7.63 15.98
CA ILE A 51 9.36 6.38 15.23
C ILE A 51 8.30 6.25 14.14
N TRP A 52 8.73 5.74 13.00
CA TRP A 52 7.83 5.37 11.90
C TRP A 52 7.32 3.95 12.10
N ARG A 53 6.03 3.85 12.43
CA ARG A 53 5.34 2.57 12.52
C ARG A 53 4.81 2.19 11.15
N ASP A 54 5.09 0.97 10.71
CA ASP A 54 4.52 0.41 9.48
C ASP A 54 3.99 -1.00 9.71
N THR A 55 3.26 -1.52 8.73
CA THR A 55 2.80 -2.90 8.68
C THR A 55 3.47 -3.60 7.50
N HIS A 56 4.08 -4.74 7.81
CA HIS A 56 4.80 -5.55 6.83
C HIS A 56 4.48 -7.02 7.08
N LEU A 57 4.18 -7.77 6.04
CA LEU A 57 3.82 -9.17 6.11
C LEU A 57 5.03 -10.02 5.77
N LYS A 58 5.22 -11.10 6.53
CA LYS A 58 6.00 -12.27 6.13
C LYS A 58 5.03 -13.34 5.67
N VAL A 59 5.24 -13.88 4.49
CA VAL A 59 4.39 -14.89 3.87
C VAL A 59 5.21 -16.08 3.39
N THR A 60 4.57 -17.26 3.40
CA THR A 60 5.12 -18.52 2.87
C THR A 60 4.06 -19.20 2.01
N GLY A 61 4.42 -20.24 1.28
CA GLY A 61 3.53 -20.99 0.41
C GLY A 61 3.30 -20.32 -0.96
N GLU A 62 2.25 -20.69 -1.65
CA GLU A 62 2.02 -20.32 -3.07
C GLU A 62 2.00 -18.80 -3.35
N VAL A 63 1.62 -17.98 -2.38
CA VAL A 63 1.63 -16.52 -2.52
C VAL A 63 3.03 -15.97 -2.80
N VAL A 64 4.09 -16.66 -2.37
CA VAL A 64 5.48 -16.25 -2.61
C VAL A 64 5.78 -16.28 -4.11
N THR A 65 5.27 -17.27 -4.83
CA THR A 65 5.37 -17.34 -6.30
C THR A 65 4.78 -16.09 -6.96
N SER A 66 3.63 -15.62 -6.49
CA SER A 66 3.03 -14.39 -7.01
C SER A 66 3.91 -13.15 -6.77
N LEU A 67 4.51 -13.04 -5.58
CA LEU A 67 5.45 -11.94 -5.28
C LEU A 67 6.72 -12.03 -6.12
N GLN A 68 7.24 -13.24 -6.32
CA GLN A 68 8.41 -13.50 -7.16
C GLN A 68 8.14 -13.11 -8.61
N VAL A 69 7.00 -13.48 -9.17
CA VAL A 69 6.61 -13.10 -10.54
C VAL A 69 6.53 -11.58 -10.69
N ILE A 70 5.93 -10.88 -9.72
CA ILE A 70 5.87 -9.40 -9.73
C ILE A 70 7.29 -8.81 -9.75
N PHE A 71 8.20 -9.34 -8.92
CA PHE A 71 9.59 -8.89 -8.90
C PHE A 71 10.30 -9.17 -10.24
N LEU A 72 10.12 -10.36 -10.81
CA LEU A 72 10.74 -10.73 -12.09
C LEU A 72 10.24 -9.87 -13.25
N ILE A 73 8.97 -9.46 -13.25
CA ILE A 73 8.43 -8.51 -14.24
C ILE A 73 9.10 -7.14 -14.08
N ASP A 74 9.24 -6.62 -12.85
CA ASP A 74 9.92 -5.36 -12.58
C ASP A 74 11.42 -5.45 -12.96
N TRP A 75 12.06 -6.59 -12.72
CA TRP A 75 13.44 -6.86 -13.13
C TRP A 75 13.60 -6.85 -14.65
N TYR A 76 12.72 -7.58 -15.34
CA TYR A 76 12.73 -7.61 -16.81
C TYR A 76 12.54 -6.20 -17.39
N PHE A 77 11.63 -5.41 -16.82
CA PHE A 77 11.42 -4.03 -17.25
C PHE A 77 12.71 -3.19 -17.20
N VAL A 78 13.50 -3.37 -16.16
CA VAL A 78 14.73 -2.58 -15.94
C VAL A 78 15.94 -3.14 -16.69
N ARG A 79 16.06 -4.47 -16.77
CA ARG A 79 17.25 -5.15 -17.26
C ARG A 79 17.11 -5.72 -18.67
N GLN A 80 15.87 -5.91 -19.14
CA GLN A 80 15.56 -6.65 -20.37
C GLN A 80 16.16 -8.08 -20.34
N GLU A 81 16.30 -8.64 -19.13
CA GLU A 81 16.83 -9.96 -18.86
C GLU A 81 15.71 -10.85 -18.30
N LEU A 82 15.43 -11.93 -18.99
CA LEU A 82 14.41 -12.90 -18.60
C LEU A 82 15.06 -13.97 -17.70
N LEU A 83 14.56 -14.08 -16.45
CA LEU A 83 15.08 -15.01 -15.45
C LEU A 83 14.15 -16.22 -15.21
N LEU A 84 13.15 -16.44 -16.05
CA LEU A 84 12.12 -17.48 -15.85
C LEU A 84 12.63 -18.92 -16.07
N ASP A 85 13.79 -19.09 -16.73
CA ASP A 85 14.35 -20.41 -17.03
C ASP A 85 14.99 -21.12 -15.84
N LYS A 86 15.05 -20.44 -14.68
CA LYS A 86 15.66 -21.00 -13.48
C LYS A 86 14.61 -21.49 -12.51
N ASN A 87 14.47 -22.81 -12.37
CA ASN A 87 13.57 -23.45 -11.38
C ASN A 87 13.81 -22.97 -9.95
N GLU A 88 15.01 -22.47 -9.66
CA GLU A 88 15.37 -21.90 -8.36
C GLU A 88 14.59 -20.63 -7.99
N TYR A 89 14.07 -19.86 -9.00
CA TYR A 89 13.27 -18.67 -8.74
C TYR A 89 11.78 -18.96 -8.51
N LEU A 90 11.30 -20.12 -8.95
CA LEU A 90 9.90 -20.51 -8.87
C LEU A 90 9.78 -21.95 -8.34
N PRO A 91 10.24 -22.22 -7.11
CA PRO A 91 10.10 -23.54 -6.51
C PRO A 91 8.63 -23.87 -6.31
N TYR A 92 8.33 -25.18 -6.29
CA TYR A 92 6.99 -25.65 -5.94
C TYR A 92 6.75 -25.49 -4.42
N HIS A 93 5.60 -24.95 -4.08
CA HIS A 93 5.18 -24.75 -2.69
C HIS A 93 4.01 -25.65 -2.35
N GLN A 94 4.09 -26.31 -1.21
CA GLN A 94 2.94 -26.93 -0.59
C GLN A 94 2.28 -25.93 0.38
N ALA A 95 0.97 -25.82 0.32
CA ALA A 95 0.23 -24.95 1.25
C ALA A 95 0.26 -25.54 2.66
N ASP A 96 0.75 -24.76 3.63
CA ASP A 96 0.83 -25.14 5.05
C ASP A 96 -0.48 -24.87 5.81
N ASN A 97 -1.39 -24.09 5.22
CA ASN A 97 -2.66 -23.69 5.83
C ASN A 97 -3.68 -23.30 4.75
N ASN A 98 -4.92 -23.02 5.16
CA ASN A 98 -6.04 -22.68 4.27
C ASN A 98 -6.30 -21.16 4.20
N VAL A 99 -5.30 -20.32 4.41
CA VAL A 99 -5.45 -18.87 4.24
C VAL A 99 -5.43 -18.51 2.76
N ILE A 100 -6.54 -17.95 2.27
CA ILE A 100 -6.64 -17.50 0.89
C ILE A 100 -6.00 -16.12 0.78
N VAL A 101 -5.04 -15.99 -0.13
CA VAL A 101 -4.34 -14.72 -0.42
C VAL A 101 -4.45 -14.42 -1.90
N GLN A 102 -4.80 -13.18 -2.23
CA GLN A 102 -4.81 -12.68 -3.60
C GLN A 102 -3.85 -11.48 -3.72
N THR A 103 -2.96 -11.52 -4.68
CA THR A 103 -2.10 -10.38 -5.02
C THR A 103 -2.72 -9.57 -6.14
N VAL A 104 -2.77 -8.24 -5.96
CA VAL A 104 -3.27 -7.31 -6.97
C VAL A 104 -2.19 -6.27 -7.23
N THR A 105 -1.84 -6.07 -8.49
CA THR A 105 -0.90 -5.02 -8.91
C THR A 105 -1.62 -3.89 -9.64
N SER A 106 -1.08 -2.69 -9.52
CA SER A 106 -1.50 -1.53 -10.28
C SER A 106 -0.30 -0.63 -10.54
N GLY A 107 -0.28 0.04 -11.66
CA GLY A 107 0.81 0.92 -12.04
C GLY A 107 0.38 1.86 -13.18
N PRO A 108 1.23 2.84 -13.53
CA PRO A 108 0.94 3.78 -14.62
C PRO A 108 0.95 3.13 -16.01
N ASP A 109 1.38 1.88 -16.09
CA ASP A 109 1.47 1.01 -17.25
C ASP A 109 0.30 0.01 -17.37
N SER A 110 -0.63 0.04 -16.39
CA SER A 110 -1.82 -0.83 -16.42
C SER A 110 -3.04 -0.06 -16.91
N ASP A 111 -3.87 -0.71 -17.76
CA ASP A 111 -5.11 -0.13 -18.29
C ASP A 111 -6.16 0.11 -17.19
N TRP A 112 -6.05 -0.59 -16.08
CA TRP A 112 -7.01 -0.57 -14.98
C TRP A 112 -6.36 -0.15 -13.67
N ALA A 113 -7.06 0.69 -12.91
CA ALA A 113 -6.70 1.04 -11.54
C ALA A 113 -7.11 -0.07 -10.54
N SER A 114 -6.57 -1.29 -10.72
CA SER A 114 -7.06 -2.52 -10.07
C SER A 114 -7.07 -2.43 -8.55
N ILE A 115 -6.06 -1.81 -7.91
CA ILE A 115 -6.03 -1.61 -6.46
C ILE A 115 -7.16 -0.66 -6.01
N GLN A 116 -7.40 0.43 -6.75
CA GLN A 116 -8.49 1.36 -6.44
C GLN A 116 -9.85 0.68 -6.58
N GLN A 117 -10.04 -0.13 -7.64
CA GLN A 117 -11.25 -0.91 -7.84
C GLN A 117 -11.48 -1.94 -6.73
N SER A 118 -10.39 -2.57 -6.24
CA SER A 118 -10.45 -3.48 -5.10
C SER A 118 -10.91 -2.76 -3.84
N TYR A 119 -10.38 -1.57 -3.55
CA TYR A 119 -10.81 -0.77 -2.40
C TYR A 119 -12.28 -0.36 -2.51
N PHE A 120 -12.70 0.09 -3.69
CA PHE A 120 -14.10 0.42 -3.95
C PHE A 120 -15.01 -0.77 -3.66
N THR A 121 -14.68 -1.94 -4.19
CA THR A 121 -15.46 -3.16 -4.01
C THR A 121 -15.50 -3.57 -2.54
N LEU A 122 -14.37 -3.62 -1.84
CA LEU A 122 -14.29 -4.00 -0.43
C LEU A 122 -15.13 -3.08 0.45
N ILE A 123 -15.04 -1.76 0.26
CA ILE A 123 -15.79 -0.78 1.07
C ILE A 123 -17.30 -0.96 0.86
N ASN A 124 -17.75 -1.13 -0.41
CA ASN A 124 -19.16 -1.27 -0.73
C ASN A 124 -19.76 -2.63 -0.33
N MET A 125 -18.93 -3.66 -0.16
CA MET A 125 -19.35 -4.98 0.33
C MET A 125 -19.39 -5.07 1.86
N ALA A 126 -18.85 -4.08 2.56
CA ALA A 126 -18.77 -4.08 4.02
C ALA A 126 -20.16 -4.20 4.67
N LYS A 127 -20.28 -5.08 5.68
CA LYS A 127 -21.51 -5.30 6.43
C LYS A 127 -21.46 -4.78 7.86
N ARG A 128 -20.29 -4.75 8.47
CA ARG A 128 -20.10 -4.43 9.89
C ARG A 128 -19.16 -3.28 10.12
N TYR A 129 -17.98 -3.31 9.51
CA TYR A 129 -16.95 -2.30 9.73
C TYR A 129 -16.04 -2.13 8.51
N VAL A 130 -15.43 -0.95 8.43
CA VAL A 130 -14.30 -0.64 7.54
C VAL A 130 -13.28 0.12 8.37
N PHE A 131 -12.11 -0.46 8.59
CA PHE A 131 -11.01 0.15 9.32
C PHE A 131 -9.84 0.42 8.39
N ILE A 132 -9.45 1.67 8.27
CA ILE A 132 -8.36 2.10 7.38
C ILE A 132 -7.25 2.75 8.20
N SER A 133 -6.02 2.34 7.94
CA SER A 133 -4.81 2.99 8.42
C SER A 133 -3.96 3.41 7.24
N THR A 134 -3.70 4.71 7.08
CA THR A 134 -2.92 5.25 5.97
C THR A 134 -2.11 6.48 6.40
N PRO A 135 -0.88 6.66 5.88
CA PRO A 135 -0.08 7.85 6.16
C PRO A 135 -0.59 9.09 5.46
N TYR A 136 -1.22 8.92 4.29
CA TYR A 136 -1.68 10.01 3.44
C TYR A 136 -3.09 9.69 2.95
N PHE A 137 -4.05 10.43 3.46
CA PHE A 137 -5.43 10.24 3.05
C PHE A 137 -5.80 11.30 2.01
N MET A 138 -5.70 10.91 0.76
CA MET A 138 -6.07 11.71 -0.40
C MET A 138 -6.90 10.83 -1.34
N PRO A 139 -8.13 10.50 -0.95
CA PRO A 139 -8.98 9.61 -1.72
C PRO A 139 -9.44 10.28 -3.00
N GLY A 140 -9.58 9.49 -4.07
CA GLY A 140 -10.41 9.91 -5.20
C GLY A 140 -11.88 9.95 -4.79
N GLU A 141 -12.68 10.68 -5.57
CA GLU A 141 -14.10 10.90 -5.31
C GLU A 141 -14.88 9.60 -5.09
N THR A 142 -14.61 8.58 -5.89
CA THR A 142 -15.26 7.27 -5.77
C THR A 142 -15.03 6.62 -4.40
N THR A 143 -13.79 6.63 -3.90
CA THR A 143 -13.45 6.06 -2.58
C THR A 143 -14.05 6.89 -1.46
N LEU A 144 -14.01 8.22 -1.57
CA LEU A 144 -14.58 9.13 -0.59
C LEU A 144 -16.10 8.91 -0.44
N ASN A 145 -16.81 8.86 -1.55
CA ASN A 145 -18.26 8.62 -1.57
C ASN A 145 -18.61 7.22 -1.04
N SER A 146 -17.80 6.20 -1.33
CA SER A 146 -18.01 4.85 -0.78
C SER A 146 -17.91 4.83 0.74
N LEU A 147 -16.91 5.52 1.32
CA LEU A 147 -16.76 5.61 2.78
C LEU A 147 -17.91 6.34 3.46
N LYS A 148 -18.34 7.47 2.89
CA LYS A 148 -19.49 8.22 3.38
C LYS A 148 -20.78 7.38 3.32
N THR A 149 -21.02 6.74 2.18
CA THR A 149 -22.21 5.89 1.99
C THR A 149 -22.20 4.70 2.96
N ALA A 150 -21.08 4.04 3.15
CA ALA A 150 -20.96 2.94 4.10
C ALA A 150 -21.28 3.41 5.54
N ALA A 151 -20.72 4.55 5.97
CA ALA A 151 -20.99 5.10 7.30
C ALA A 151 -22.46 5.49 7.48
N MET A 152 -23.05 6.20 6.52
CA MET A 152 -24.46 6.56 6.54
C MET A 152 -25.42 5.34 6.50
N SER A 153 -24.93 4.21 5.97
CA SER A 153 -25.68 2.94 5.95
C SER A 153 -25.51 2.13 7.24
N GLY A 154 -24.82 2.67 8.25
CA GLY A 154 -24.66 2.04 9.57
C GLY A 154 -23.41 1.15 9.72
N VAL A 155 -22.52 1.11 8.72
CA VAL A 155 -21.22 0.43 8.83
C VAL A 155 -20.30 1.24 9.73
N ASP A 156 -19.58 0.61 10.67
CA ASP A 156 -18.60 1.27 11.53
C ASP A 156 -17.33 1.60 10.75
N VAL A 157 -17.26 2.81 10.19
CA VAL A 157 -16.11 3.27 9.40
C VAL A 157 -15.14 4.04 10.30
N ARG A 158 -13.89 3.57 10.37
CA ARG A 158 -12.82 4.19 11.17
C ARG A 158 -11.57 4.46 10.35
N LEU A 159 -11.04 5.67 10.46
CA LEU A 159 -9.78 6.08 9.86
C LEU A 159 -8.74 6.35 10.94
N LEU A 160 -7.58 5.70 10.86
CA LEU A 160 -6.40 6.00 11.66
C LEU A 160 -5.40 6.77 10.80
N LEU A 161 -5.25 8.05 11.08
CA LEU A 161 -4.42 9.00 10.35
C LEU A 161 -3.25 9.47 11.22
N PRO A 162 -2.11 9.87 10.66
CA PRO A 162 -1.01 10.41 11.45
C PRO A 162 -1.35 11.81 11.94
N HIS A 163 -1.09 12.08 13.24
CA HIS A 163 -1.22 13.43 13.79
C HIS A 163 -0.15 14.37 13.22
N LYS A 164 1.09 13.89 13.10
CA LYS A 164 2.19 14.57 12.43
C LYS A 164 2.43 13.95 11.05
N SER A 165 2.74 14.76 10.05
CA SER A 165 3.11 14.31 8.71
C SER A 165 4.55 14.71 8.41
N ASP A 166 5.20 13.97 7.55
CA ASP A 166 6.52 14.27 7.00
C ASP A 166 6.48 15.29 5.85
N SER A 167 5.27 15.63 5.40
CA SER A 167 5.02 16.59 4.32
C SER A 167 3.91 17.56 4.70
N TRP A 168 4.20 18.86 4.60
CA TRP A 168 3.23 19.93 4.84
C TRP A 168 2.00 19.81 3.89
N LEU A 169 2.24 19.52 2.61
CA LEU A 169 1.17 19.41 1.62
C LEU A 169 0.20 18.28 1.96
N THR A 170 0.73 17.08 2.23
CA THR A 170 -0.09 15.92 2.57
C THR A 170 -0.83 16.08 3.89
N HIS A 171 -0.26 16.83 4.83
CA HIS A 171 -0.91 17.16 6.09
C HIS A 171 -2.22 17.95 5.86
N TRP A 172 -2.17 18.99 5.08
CA TRP A 172 -3.34 19.82 4.81
C TRP A 172 -4.33 19.14 3.88
N CYS A 173 -3.85 18.44 2.84
CA CYS A 173 -4.73 17.65 1.98
C CYS A 173 -5.51 16.59 2.76
N THR A 174 -4.86 15.86 3.68
CA THR A 174 -5.56 14.87 4.51
C THR A 174 -6.64 15.54 5.38
N ARG A 175 -6.36 16.72 5.94
CA ARG A 175 -7.30 17.43 6.83
C ARG A 175 -8.50 18.03 6.09
N SER A 176 -8.36 18.36 4.81
CA SER A 176 -9.47 18.93 4.04
C SER A 176 -10.67 17.98 3.87
N TYR A 177 -10.45 16.67 4.00
CA TYR A 177 -11.51 15.67 3.93
C TYR A 177 -12.17 15.33 5.27
N VAL A 178 -11.61 15.82 6.39
CA VAL A 178 -12.01 15.39 7.74
C VAL A 178 -13.44 15.81 8.06
N GLU A 179 -13.80 17.06 7.76
CA GLU A 179 -15.10 17.63 8.10
C GLU A 179 -16.24 16.84 7.45
N GLU A 180 -16.21 16.68 6.14
CA GLU A 180 -17.25 15.95 5.41
C GLU A 180 -17.37 14.47 5.78
N LEU A 181 -16.26 13.85 6.21
CA LEU A 181 -16.27 12.47 6.68
C LEU A 181 -16.90 12.35 8.07
N LEU A 182 -16.62 13.28 8.98
CA LEU A 182 -17.23 13.34 10.30
C LEU A 182 -18.74 13.59 10.20
N GLU A 183 -19.17 14.49 9.31
CA GLU A 183 -20.58 14.73 9.03
C GLU A 183 -21.31 13.48 8.53
N ALA A 184 -20.64 12.65 7.73
CA ALA A 184 -21.18 11.36 7.26
C ALA A 184 -21.15 10.26 8.34
N GLY A 185 -20.60 10.51 9.53
CA GLY A 185 -20.51 9.54 10.63
C GLY A 185 -19.26 8.68 10.64
N VAL A 186 -18.25 8.99 9.82
CA VAL A 186 -16.95 8.31 9.86
C VAL A 186 -16.19 8.74 11.12
N LYS A 187 -15.58 7.78 11.81
CA LYS A 187 -14.80 8.03 13.02
C LYS A 187 -13.32 8.21 12.67
N ILE A 188 -12.73 9.34 13.05
CA ILE A 188 -11.33 9.68 12.74
C ILE A 188 -10.49 9.64 14.02
N TYR A 189 -9.37 8.92 13.93
CA TYR A 189 -8.40 8.77 14.99
C TYR A 189 -7.03 9.28 14.55
N TRP A 190 -6.35 10.00 15.43
CA TRP A 190 -5.04 10.57 15.17
C TRP A 190 -3.96 9.79 15.92
N TYR A 191 -3.03 9.19 15.16
CA TYR A 191 -1.88 8.48 15.73
C TYR A 191 -0.86 9.47 16.30
N GLN A 192 -0.61 9.40 17.63
CA GLN A 192 0.19 10.40 18.36
C GLN A 192 1.65 10.01 18.55
N LYS A 193 2.01 8.72 18.48
CA LYS A 193 3.33 8.20 18.89
C LYS A 193 4.42 8.29 17.82
N GLY A 194 4.26 9.15 16.82
CA GLY A 194 5.18 9.27 15.67
C GLY A 194 4.41 9.29 14.36
N ILE A 195 4.99 8.75 13.30
CA ILE A 195 4.29 8.59 12.01
C ILE A 195 3.75 7.17 11.89
N ASN A 196 2.46 7.05 11.66
CA ASN A 196 1.86 5.81 11.20
C ASN A 196 1.94 5.78 9.67
N HIS A 197 2.84 4.94 9.17
CA HIS A 197 3.07 4.79 7.72
C HIS A 197 2.42 3.50 7.15
N SER A 198 1.57 2.84 7.94
CA SER A 198 0.84 1.63 7.51
C SER A 198 -0.16 1.96 6.40
N LYS A 199 -0.34 1.05 5.46
CA LYS A 199 -1.34 1.09 4.40
C LYS A 199 -2.17 -0.19 4.50
N VAL A 200 -3.23 -0.12 5.32
CA VAL A 200 -4.05 -1.29 5.66
C VAL A 200 -5.52 -0.90 5.59
N ILE A 201 -6.31 -1.76 5.01
CA ILE A 201 -7.78 -1.73 5.09
C ILE A 201 -8.25 -3.08 5.63
N ILE A 202 -9.21 -3.06 6.53
CA ILE A 202 -9.87 -4.23 7.11
C ILE A 202 -11.38 -4.05 6.92
N VAL A 203 -12.00 -5.06 6.35
CA VAL A 203 -13.43 -5.08 6.05
C VAL A 203 -14.06 -6.34 6.63
#